data_8535884ba998f37b8e91be1b4c3fd9da
#
_entry.id   8535884ba998f37b8e91be1b4c3fd9da
#
_cell.length_a   1.000
_cell.length_b   1.000
_cell.length_c   1.000
_cell.angle_alpha   90.00
_cell.angle_beta   90.00
_cell.angle_gamma   90.00
#
_symmetry.space_group_name_H-M   'P 1'
#
loop_
_entity.id
_entity.type
_entity.pdbx_description
1 polymer ?
#
loop_
_entity_poly.entity_id
_entity_poly.type
_entity_poly.pdbx_seq_one_letter_code
_entity_poly.pdbx_strand_id
1 'polypeptide(L)'
;MSHTQIIGFAGHKQSGKNTACNFILATKLAELGVSKSTRLTDLGEIEVTDILDETVSGQEWMPFKPPHVDVESLFDNELGKFVKIYSFAQKLKQLCVDVLGLDKDFVFGNDQQKNTKTHIKWDNIKSSTKNKGYMTVREILQYVGTDMFRGLDPTIWVNACINQIKKEQPELALVSDVRFENEVKAIQNEGGYVIGLTRSPFKEPKKDHVSETAPAQCLDICDMVIDNASLSIPEQNEQIYLAIKHLNNIPDIIV
;
A
#
# COMPACT_ATOMS: atom_id res chain seq x y z
N MET A 1 13.76 -12.31 -20.31
CA MET A 1 12.71 -12.21 -19.29
C MET A 1 12.80 -10.79 -18.76
N SER A 2 11.75 -10.00 -18.87
CA SER A 2 11.72 -8.65 -18.30
C SER A 2 11.84 -8.78 -16.77
N HIS A 3 12.74 -8.03 -16.19
CA HIS A 3 12.92 -8.00 -14.73
C HIS A 3 11.80 -7.13 -14.15
N THR A 4 11.03 -7.65 -13.20
CA THR A 4 10.03 -6.85 -12.48
C THR A 4 10.71 -5.71 -11.75
N GLN A 5 10.30 -4.47 -12.02
CA GLN A 5 10.74 -3.33 -11.27
C GLN A 5 9.91 -3.16 -10.01
N ILE A 6 10.55 -2.94 -8.86
CA ILE A 6 9.87 -2.77 -7.58
C ILE A 6 10.11 -1.35 -7.06
N ILE A 7 9.04 -0.61 -6.76
CA ILE A 7 9.11 0.69 -6.09
C ILE A 7 8.31 0.60 -4.79
N GLY A 8 8.99 0.80 -3.66
CA GLY A 8 8.39 0.88 -2.33
C GLY A 8 8.21 2.33 -1.88
N PHE A 9 7.12 2.60 -1.16
CA PHE A 9 6.91 3.88 -0.48
C PHE A 9 6.96 3.68 1.02
N ALA A 10 7.93 4.36 1.67
CA ALA A 10 8.14 4.31 3.12
C ALA A 10 7.64 5.60 3.80
N GLY A 11 7.28 5.51 5.07
CA GLY A 11 6.85 6.65 5.86
C GLY A 11 5.73 6.34 6.85
N HIS A 12 5.39 7.33 7.65
CA HIS A 12 4.35 7.22 8.67
C HIS A 12 2.97 6.89 8.07
N LYS A 13 2.06 6.45 8.93
CA LYS A 13 0.65 6.36 8.58
C LYS A 13 0.15 7.71 8.07
N GLN A 14 -0.66 7.71 7.00
CA GLN A 14 -1.18 8.92 6.35
C GLN A 14 -0.10 9.87 5.77
N SER A 15 1.11 9.37 5.50
CA SER A 15 2.16 10.17 4.85
C SER A 15 1.97 10.37 3.34
N GLY A 16 0.94 9.77 2.72
CA GLY A 16 0.70 9.90 1.28
C GLY A 16 1.17 8.70 0.43
N LYS A 17 1.61 7.58 1.05
CA LYS A 17 2.10 6.39 0.33
C LYS A 17 1.08 5.80 -0.66
N ASN A 18 -0.17 5.64 -0.22
CA ASN A 18 -1.23 5.14 -1.11
C ASN A 18 -1.51 6.12 -2.25
N THR A 19 -1.53 7.42 -1.96
CA THR A 19 -1.67 8.47 -2.97
C THR A 19 -0.55 8.39 -4.00
N ALA A 20 0.70 8.14 -3.57
CA ALA A 20 1.84 7.95 -4.44
C ALA A 20 1.68 6.74 -5.37
N CYS A 21 1.27 5.58 -4.83
CA CYS A 21 0.97 4.40 -5.64
C CYS A 21 -0.19 4.65 -6.60
N ASN A 22 -1.25 5.32 -6.14
CA ASN A 22 -2.41 5.66 -6.96
C ASN A 22 -2.04 6.61 -8.10
N PHE A 23 -1.14 7.57 -7.87
CA PHE A 23 -0.63 8.45 -8.93
C PHE A 23 0.04 7.66 -10.05
N ILE A 24 0.97 6.77 -9.71
CA ILE A 24 1.67 5.95 -10.70
C ILE A 24 0.68 5.01 -11.42
N LEU A 25 -0.24 4.39 -10.68
CA LEU A 25 -1.26 3.53 -11.26
C LEU A 25 -2.17 4.32 -12.22
N ALA A 26 -2.63 5.51 -11.83
CA ALA A 26 -3.48 6.36 -12.67
C ALA A 26 -2.77 6.74 -13.98
N THR A 27 -1.47 7.08 -13.90
CA THR A 27 -0.65 7.37 -15.08
C THR A 27 -0.58 6.15 -16.00
N LYS A 28 -0.34 4.95 -15.45
CA LYS A 28 -0.31 3.70 -16.22
C LYS A 28 -1.66 3.35 -16.85
N LEU A 29 -2.77 3.58 -16.17
CA LEU A 29 -4.11 3.40 -16.74
C LEU A 29 -4.31 4.25 -18.01
N ALA A 30 -3.86 5.50 -17.98
CA ALA A 30 -3.93 6.40 -19.13
C ALA A 30 -2.99 5.96 -20.26
N GLU A 31 -1.73 5.60 -19.95
CA GLU A 31 -0.76 5.12 -20.94
C GLU A 31 -1.19 3.84 -21.65
N LEU A 32 -1.76 2.90 -20.91
CA LEU A 32 -2.26 1.63 -21.46
C LEU A 32 -3.62 1.77 -22.17
N GLY A 33 -4.18 2.97 -22.19
CA GLY A 33 -5.48 3.21 -22.81
C GLY A 33 -6.66 2.55 -22.09
N VAL A 34 -6.47 2.12 -20.83
CA VAL A 34 -7.56 1.53 -20.01
C VAL A 34 -8.63 2.58 -19.71
N SER A 35 -8.23 3.83 -19.59
CA SER A 35 -9.12 4.97 -19.45
C SER A 35 -8.63 6.12 -20.32
N LYS A 36 -9.57 6.90 -20.86
CA LYS A 36 -9.24 8.07 -21.67
C LYS A 36 -8.62 9.20 -20.84
N SER A 37 -9.05 9.36 -19.60
CA SER A 37 -8.50 10.35 -18.68
C SER A 37 -8.53 9.82 -17.25
N THR A 38 -7.50 10.14 -16.49
CA THR A 38 -7.36 9.78 -15.09
C THR A 38 -7.03 11.01 -14.25
N ARG A 39 -7.50 11.04 -13.01
CA ARG A 39 -7.09 12.04 -12.03
C ARG A 39 -7.07 11.46 -10.62
N LEU A 40 -6.43 12.16 -9.69
CA LEU A 40 -6.59 11.91 -8.26
C LEU A 40 -7.54 12.94 -7.64
N THR A 41 -8.39 12.47 -6.75
CA THR A 41 -9.22 13.31 -5.88
C THR A 41 -8.35 14.01 -4.81
N ASP A 42 -8.92 14.95 -4.06
CA ASP A 42 -8.29 15.57 -2.89
C ASP A 42 -7.98 14.56 -1.76
N LEU A 43 -8.56 13.36 -1.82
CA LEU A 43 -8.26 12.24 -0.92
C LEU A 43 -7.19 11.29 -1.48
N GLY A 44 -6.66 11.55 -2.68
CA GLY A 44 -5.68 10.70 -3.35
C GLY A 44 -6.26 9.40 -3.91
N GLU A 45 -7.59 9.32 -4.11
CA GLU A 45 -8.26 8.21 -4.79
C GLU A 45 -8.26 8.44 -6.31
N ILE A 46 -8.23 7.36 -7.09
CA ILE A 46 -8.26 7.43 -8.56
C ILE A 46 -9.69 7.62 -9.04
N GLU A 47 -9.90 8.58 -9.92
CA GLU A 47 -11.08 8.72 -10.75
C GLU A 47 -10.70 8.63 -12.23
N VAL A 48 -11.58 8.05 -13.02
CA VAL A 48 -11.39 7.76 -14.44
C VAL A 48 -12.59 8.23 -15.26
N THR A 49 -12.36 8.47 -16.56
CA THR A 49 -13.44 8.65 -17.55
C THR A 49 -13.32 7.58 -18.61
N ASP A 50 -14.45 7.23 -19.26
CA ASP A 50 -14.48 6.36 -20.43
C ASP A 50 -13.53 5.14 -20.30
N ILE A 51 -13.87 4.20 -19.41
CA ILE A 51 -13.21 2.89 -19.38
C ILE A 51 -13.61 2.19 -20.67
N LEU A 52 -12.71 1.39 -21.27
CA LEU A 52 -12.83 0.68 -22.54
C LEU A 52 -14.12 -0.15 -22.75
N ASP A 53 -15.10 -0.07 -21.89
CA ASP A 53 -16.43 -0.62 -22.06
C ASP A 53 -17.29 0.42 -22.81
N GLU A 54 -17.55 0.14 -24.10
CA GLU A 54 -18.29 0.99 -25.05
C GLU A 54 -19.71 1.38 -24.59
N THR A 55 -20.17 0.92 -23.45
CA THR A 55 -21.53 1.12 -22.95
C THR A 55 -21.70 2.41 -22.11
N VAL A 56 -20.61 3.05 -21.69
CA VAL A 56 -20.65 4.31 -20.92
C VAL A 56 -20.07 5.46 -21.73
N SER A 57 -20.84 5.99 -22.65
CA SER A 57 -20.50 7.23 -23.38
C SER A 57 -20.90 8.44 -22.56
N GLY A 58 -19.97 8.99 -21.78
CA GLY A 58 -20.16 10.25 -21.06
C GLY A 58 -18.87 10.66 -20.35
N GLN A 59 -18.49 11.95 -20.47
CA GLN A 59 -17.31 12.52 -19.80
C GLN A 59 -17.48 12.65 -18.27
N GLU A 60 -18.19 11.72 -17.64
CA GLU A 60 -18.43 11.78 -16.20
C GLU A 60 -17.30 11.05 -15.46
N TRP A 61 -16.73 11.72 -14.44
CA TRP A 61 -15.69 11.16 -13.60
C TRP A 61 -16.30 10.11 -12.65
N MET A 62 -15.75 8.90 -12.65
CA MET A 62 -16.17 7.83 -11.75
C MET A 62 -15.00 7.30 -10.93
N PRO A 63 -15.23 6.89 -9.66
CA PRO A 63 -14.21 6.25 -8.86
C PRO A 63 -13.72 4.94 -9.48
N PHE A 64 -12.38 4.75 -9.54
CA PHE A 64 -11.75 3.52 -9.99
C PHE A 64 -11.83 2.44 -8.90
N LYS A 65 -13.05 2.01 -8.58
CA LYS A 65 -13.36 0.97 -7.57
C LYS A 65 -14.77 0.41 -7.77
N PRO A 66 -15.06 -0.80 -7.25
CA PRO A 66 -16.43 -1.32 -7.25
C PRO A 66 -17.42 -0.35 -6.57
N PRO A 67 -18.69 -0.28 -7.00
CA PRO A 67 -19.28 -1.04 -8.12
C PRO A 67 -19.05 -0.40 -9.50
N HIS A 68 -18.35 0.74 -9.59
CA HIS A 68 -18.19 1.49 -10.84
C HIS A 68 -17.27 0.78 -11.85
N VAL A 69 -16.23 0.12 -11.33
CA VAL A 69 -15.23 -0.60 -12.12
C VAL A 69 -14.97 -1.96 -11.50
N ASP A 70 -14.98 -3.01 -12.30
CA ASP A 70 -14.51 -4.33 -11.89
C ASP A 70 -12.97 -4.40 -11.91
N VAL A 71 -12.39 -3.80 -10.87
CA VAL A 71 -10.94 -3.67 -10.73
C VAL A 71 -10.26 -5.04 -10.61
N GLU A 72 -10.89 -6.01 -9.94
CA GLU A 72 -10.32 -7.37 -9.79
C GLU A 72 -10.17 -8.02 -11.16
N SER A 73 -11.21 -8.01 -11.99
CA SER A 73 -11.17 -8.58 -13.34
C SER A 73 -10.15 -7.88 -14.24
N LEU A 74 -10.02 -6.55 -14.17
CA LEU A 74 -9.02 -5.80 -14.93
C LEU A 74 -7.59 -6.21 -14.56
N PHE A 75 -7.29 -6.34 -13.27
CA PHE A 75 -5.96 -6.77 -12.82
C PHE A 75 -5.66 -8.23 -13.13
N ASP A 76 -6.64 -9.11 -13.04
CA ASP A 76 -6.45 -10.54 -13.31
C ASP A 76 -6.25 -10.82 -14.82
N ASN A 77 -6.88 -10.03 -15.69
CA ASN A 77 -6.80 -10.26 -17.13
C ASN A 77 -5.55 -9.67 -17.78
N GLU A 78 -5.29 -8.37 -17.63
CA GLU A 78 -4.21 -7.71 -18.37
C GLU A 78 -3.43 -6.70 -17.56
N LEU A 79 -4.10 -5.79 -16.87
CA LEU A 79 -3.45 -4.66 -16.18
C LEU A 79 -2.40 -5.11 -15.16
N GLY A 80 -2.68 -6.21 -14.46
CA GLY A 80 -1.78 -6.78 -13.45
C GLY A 80 -0.44 -7.27 -13.99
N LYS A 81 -0.30 -7.45 -15.30
CA LYS A 81 1.00 -7.76 -15.94
C LYS A 81 1.88 -6.51 -16.08
N PHE A 82 1.27 -5.35 -16.24
CA PHE A 82 1.99 -4.09 -16.42
C PHE A 82 2.27 -3.40 -15.09
N VAL A 83 1.25 -3.24 -14.25
CA VAL A 83 1.40 -2.57 -12.96
C VAL A 83 0.49 -3.19 -11.91
N LYS A 84 1.02 -3.39 -10.68
CA LYS A 84 0.22 -3.89 -9.56
C LYS A 84 0.70 -3.30 -8.24
N ILE A 85 -0.27 -2.96 -7.37
CA ILE A 85 0.01 -2.47 -6.02
C ILE A 85 0.00 -3.65 -5.04
N TYR A 86 1.07 -3.76 -4.26
CA TYR A 86 1.27 -4.76 -3.21
C TYR A 86 1.33 -4.10 -1.83
N SER A 87 1.11 -4.91 -0.82
CA SER A 87 1.26 -4.52 0.58
C SER A 87 1.82 -5.67 1.39
N PHE A 88 2.81 -5.42 2.24
CA PHE A 88 3.32 -6.41 3.19
C PHE A 88 2.23 -6.93 4.13
N ALA A 89 1.27 -6.07 4.46
CA ALA A 89 0.13 -6.44 5.30
C ALA A 89 -0.97 -7.24 4.57
N GLN A 90 -0.90 -7.42 3.25
CA GLN A 90 -1.97 -8.07 2.46
C GLN A 90 -2.27 -9.49 2.95
N LYS A 91 -1.25 -10.32 3.10
CA LYS A 91 -1.40 -11.72 3.54
C LYS A 91 -1.86 -11.82 4.99
N LEU A 92 -1.40 -10.93 5.86
CA LEU A 92 -1.90 -10.81 7.23
C LEU A 92 -3.40 -10.50 7.25
N LYS A 93 -3.83 -9.52 6.48
CA LYS A 93 -5.24 -9.13 6.40
C LYS A 93 -6.09 -10.28 5.88
N GLN A 94 -5.65 -10.94 4.81
CA GLN A 94 -6.35 -12.09 4.23
C GLN A 94 -6.47 -13.23 5.25
N LEU A 95 -5.39 -13.56 5.97
CA LEU A 95 -5.40 -14.54 7.05
C LEU A 95 -6.44 -14.19 8.13
N CYS A 96 -6.51 -12.92 8.53
CA CYS A 96 -7.49 -12.49 9.54
C CYS A 96 -8.94 -12.64 9.05
N VAL A 97 -9.21 -12.45 7.76
CA VAL A 97 -10.53 -12.70 7.18
C VAL A 97 -10.81 -14.20 7.10
N ASP A 98 -9.90 -14.98 6.48
CA ASP A 98 -10.15 -16.37 6.11
C ASP A 98 -10.11 -17.33 7.32
N VAL A 99 -9.20 -17.07 8.27
CA VAL A 99 -8.94 -17.97 9.40
C VAL A 99 -9.62 -17.49 10.68
N LEU A 100 -9.59 -16.18 10.95
CA LEU A 100 -10.19 -15.62 12.16
C LEU A 100 -11.66 -15.18 11.97
N GLY A 101 -12.19 -15.27 10.75
CA GLY A 101 -13.56 -14.91 10.42
C GLY A 101 -13.88 -13.43 10.64
N LEU A 102 -12.88 -12.53 10.46
CA LEU A 102 -13.12 -11.11 10.57
C LEU A 102 -13.78 -10.57 9.29
N ASP A 103 -14.61 -9.56 9.46
CA ASP A 103 -15.26 -8.88 8.36
C ASP A 103 -14.23 -8.21 7.43
N LYS A 104 -14.28 -8.55 6.12
CA LYS A 104 -13.38 -8.05 5.08
C LYS A 104 -13.41 -6.52 5.01
N ASP A 105 -14.61 -5.91 5.09
CA ASP A 105 -14.76 -4.46 4.97
C ASP A 105 -14.12 -3.72 6.15
N PHE A 106 -14.08 -4.34 7.33
CA PHE A 106 -13.41 -3.76 8.49
C PHE A 106 -11.90 -3.99 8.47
N VAL A 107 -11.44 -5.15 8.03
CA VAL A 107 -10.01 -5.49 7.93
C VAL A 107 -9.31 -4.62 6.88
N PHE A 108 -9.92 -4.44 5.72
CA PHE A 108 -9.39 -3.61 4.63
C PHE A 108 -9.82 -2.15 4.70
N GLY A 109 -10.76 -1.83 5.58
CA GLY A 109 -11.39 -0.54 5.70
C GLY A 109 -10.52 0.58 6.26
N ASN A 110 -11.18 1.70 6.53
CA ASN A 110 -10.58 2.91 7.10
C ASN A 110 -10.26 2.77 8.61
N ASP A 111 -9.78 3.84 9.21
CA ASP A 111 -9.40 3.84 10.64
C ASP A 111 -10.58 3.62 11.58
N GLN A 112 -11.73 4.17 11.27
CA GLN A 112 -12.95 3.99 12.08
C GLN A 112 -13.39 2.53 12.04
N GLN A 113 -13.43 1.93 10.86
CA GLN A 113 -13.77 0.52 10.67
C GLN A 113 -12.79 -0.41 11.41
N LYS A 114 -11.48 -0.15 11.33
CA LYS A 114 -10.47 -0.92 12.06
C LYS A 114 -10.56 -0.79 13.58
N ASN A 115 -11.15 0.26 14.10
CA ASN A 115 -11.37 0.43 15.53
C ASN A 115 -12.68 -0.23 16.05
N THR A 116 -13.43 -0.90 15.17
CA THR A 116 -14.62 -1.67 15.55
C THR A 116 -14.21 -2.91 16.35
N LYS A 117 -14.97 -3.21 17.41
CA LYS A 117 -14.78 -4.41 18.24
C LYS A 117 -15.18 -5.67 17.46
N THR A 118 -14.44 -6.74 17.67
CA THR A 118 -14.66 -8.06 17.07
C THR A 118 -15.23 -9.05 18.07
N HIS A 119 -15.44 -10.29 17.67
CA HIS A 119 -15.84 -11.39 18.55
C HIS A 119 -14.68 -11.98 19.38
N ILE A 120 -13.42 -11.62 19.06
CA ILE A 120 -12.22 -12.14 19.72
C ILE A 120 -11.92 -11.33 20.97
N LYS A 121 -11.57 -12.01 22.06
CA LYS A 121 -11.28 -11.39 23.37
C LYS A 121 -9.81 -11.51 23.74
N TRP A 122 -9.26 -10.46 24.34
CA TRP A 122 -7.95 -10.46 24.96
C TRP A 122 -7.81 -11.53 26.04
N ASP A 123 -8.91 -11.83 26.75
CA ASP A 123 -8.96 -12.82 27.83
C ASP A 123 -8.57 -14.24 27.34
N ASN A 124 -8.70 -14.53 26.04
CA ASN A 124 -8.30 -15.81 25.44
C ASN A 124 -6.78 -15.94 25.23
N ILE A 125 -6.03 -14.83 25.36
CA ILE A 125 -4.60 -14.77 25.10
C ILE A 125 -3.86 -14.88 26.43
N LYS A 126 -3.32 -16.07 26.72
CA LYS A 126 -2.64 -16.37 28.00
C LYS A 126 -1.47 -15.45 28.34
N SER A 127 -0.78 -14.91 27.33
CA SER A 127 0.34 -13.99 27.50
C SER A 127 -0.07 -12.52 27.71
N SER A 128 -1.34 -12.17 27.49
CA SER A 128 -1.82 -10.80 27.64
C SER A 128 -2.24 -10.54 29.09
N THR A 129 -1.38 -9.86 29.84
CA THR A 129 -1.69 -9.45 31.22
C THR A 129 -2.26 -8.03 31.32
N LYS A 130 -2.22 -7.26 30.25
CA LYS A 130 -2.53 -5.81 30.26
C LYS A 130 -3.91 -5.46 29.70
N ASN A 131 -4.42 -6.24 28.75
CA ASN A 131 -5.67 -5.92 28.04
C ASN A 131 -6.76 -6.95 28.39
N LYS A 132 -8.00 -6.50 28.47
CA LYS A 132 -9.19 -7.33 28.72
C LYS A 132 -10.33 -6.96 27.79
N GLY A 133 -11.28 -7.89 27.60
CA GLY A 133 -12.47 -7.69 26.80
C GLY A 133 -12.24 -7.88 25.30
N TYR A 134 -13.16 -7.41 24.49
CA TYR A 134 -13.14 -7.61 23.04
C TYR A 134 -12.06 -6.77 22.37
N MET A 135 -11.28 -7.43 21.49
CA MET A 135 -10.29 -6.79 20.64
C MET A 135 -10.96 -6.02 19.50
N THR A 136 -10.36 -4.91 19.11
CA THR A 136 -10.66 -4.27 17.83
C THR A 136 -9.96 -4.99 16.67
N VAL A 137 -10.43 -4.78 15.44
CA VAL A 137 -9.76 -5.28 14.24
C VAL A 137 -8.29 -4.81 14.20
N ARG A 138 -8.02 -3.55 14.56
CA ARG A 138 -6.66 -3.00 14.63
C ARG A 138 -5.78 -3.77 15.64
N GLU A 139 -6.28 -4.01 16.83
CA GLU A 139 -5.57 -4.75 17.87
C GLU A 139 -5.25 -6.18 17.42
N ILE A 140 -6.17 -6.84 16.72
CA ILE A 140 -5.92 -8.18 16.16
C ILE A 140 -4.84 -8.13 15.08
N LEU A 141 -4.93 -7.19 14.12
CA LEU A 141 -3.92 -7.05 13.08
C LEU A 141 -2.53 -6.76 13.66
N GLN A 142 -2.42 -5.97 14.71
CA GLN A 142 -1.16 -5.69 15.39
C GLN A 142 -0.64 -6.92 16.12
N TYR A 143 -1.48 -7.58 16.90
CA TYR A 143 -1.10 -8.76 17.68
C TYR A 143 -0.70 -9.93 16.77
N VAL A 144 -1.54 -10.29 15.80
CA VAL A 144 -1.25 -11.39 14.87
C VAL A 144 -0.04 -11.04 14.00
N GLY A 145 -0.01 -9.83 13.45
CA GLY A 145 1.02 -9.42 12.52
C GLY A 145 2.40 -9.26 13.15
N THR A 146 2.47 -8.67 14.34
CA THR A 146 3.74 -8.34 14.99
C THR A 146 4.06 -9.32 16.11
N ASP A 147 3.18 -9.45 17.11
CA ASP A 147 3.53 -10.21 18.32
C ASP A 147 3.57 -11.72 18.06
N MET A 148 2.70 -12.24 17.18
CA MET A 148 2.70 -13.67 16.84
C MET A 148 3.67 -13.97 15.68
N PHE A 149 3.38 -13.48 14.48
CA PHE A 149 4.08 -13.93 13.28
C PHE A 149 5.47 -13.33 13.10
N ARG A 150 5.67 -12.03 13.35
CA ARG A 150 7.03 -11.46 13.35
C ARG A 150 7.85 -11.91 14.55
N GLY A 151 7.19 -12.36 15.64
CA GLY A 151 7.86 -13.01 16.77
C GLY A 151 8.44 -14.38 16.41
N LEU A 152 7.84 -15.08 15.45
CA LEU A 152 8.37 -16.34 14.90
C LEU A 152 9.48 -16.08 13.87
N ASP A 153 9.20 -15.17 12.92
CA ASP A 153 10.12 -14.77 11.86
C ASP A 153 9.85 -13.31 11.47
N PRO A 154 10.80 -12.38 11.75
CA PRO A 154 10.65 -10.97 11.39
C PRO A 154 10.45 -10.72 9.90
N THR A 155 10.83 -11.68 9.04
CA THR A 155 10.78 -11.56 7.58
C THR A 155 9.52 -12.17 6.95
N ILE A 156 8.64 -12.76 7.73
CA ILE A 156 7.51 -13.58 7.24
C ILE A 156 6.62 -12.84 6.23
N TRP A 157 6.22 -11.60 6.54
CA TRP A 157 5.37 -10.80 5.65
C TRP A 157 6.13 -10.24 4.45
N VAL A 158 7.41 -9.96 4.66
CA VAL A 158 8.34 -9.53 3.61
C VAL A 158 8.47 -10.63 2.58
N ASN A 159 8.82 -11.84 3.02
CA ASN A 159 8.97 -13.01 2.15
C ASN A 159 7.68 -13.34 1.42
N ALA A 160 6.53 -13.25 2.11
CA ALA A 160 5.23 -13.50 1.49
C ALA A 160 4.91 -12.51 0.36
N CYS A 161 5.23 -11.21 0.54
CA CYS A 161 5.01 -10.17 -0.46
C CYS A 161 5.99 -10.33 -1.64
N ILE A 162 7.29 -10.44 -1.38
CA ILE A 162 8.32 -10.58 -2.41
C ILE A 162 8.10 -11.86 -3.24
N ASN A 163 7.77 -12.98 -2.60
CA ASN A 163 7.45 -14.22 -3.32
C ASN A 163 6.21 -14.08 -4.20
N GLN A 164 5.21 -13.30 -3.77
CA GLN A 164 4.04 -13.02 -4.59
C GLN A 164 4.42 -12.19 -5.82
N ILE A 165 5.21 -11.13 -5.66
CA ILE A 165 5.72 -10.32 -6.78
C ILE A 165 6.50 -11.20 -7.77
N LYS A 166 7.41 -12.04 -7.28
CA LYS A 166 8.19 -12.98 -8.11
C LYS A 166 7.33 -13.99 -8.85
N LYS A 167 6.21 -14.42 -8.27
CA LYS A 167 5.27 -15.35 -8.90
C LYS A 167 4.44 -14.68 -9.98
N GLU A 168 3.98 -13.46 -9.72
CA GLU A 168 3.08 -12.73 -10.62
C GLU A 168 3.82 -12.00 -11.74
N GLN A 169 5.06 -11.59 -11.50
CA GLN A 169 5.98 -10.96 -12.45
C GLN A 169 5.37 -9.76 -13.22
N PRO A 170 4.76 -8.77 -12.55
CA PRO A 170 4.35 -7.56 -13.24
C PRO A 170 5.59 -6.81 -13.76
N GLU A 171 5.44 -5.96 -14.77
CA GLU A 171 6.53 -5.07 -15.19
C GLU A 171 6.89 -4.10 -14.06
N LEU A 172 5.87 -3.54 -13.38
CA LEU A 172 6.02 -2.63 -12.25
C LEU A 172 5.22 -3.10 -11.03
N ALA A 173 5.92 -3.39 -9.92
CA ALA A 173 5.35 -3.68 -8.62
C ALA A 173 5.48 -2.46 -7.71
N LEU A 174 4.36 -1.94 -7.20
CA LEU A 174 4.32 -0.83 -6.25
C LEU A 174 4.03 -1.36 -4.85
N VAL A 175 4.87 -1.06 -3.85
CA VAL A 175 4.66 -1.49 -2.46
C VAL A 175 4.25 -0.29 -1.60
N SER A 176 3.01 -0.28 -1.11
CA SER A 176 2.36 0.91 -0.55
C SER A 176 2.49 1.08 0.97
N ASP A 177 3.13 0.14 1.69
CA ASP A 177 3.09 0.14 3.15
C ASP A 177 4.43 -0.17 3.84
N VAL A 178 5.54 0.25 3.23
CA VAL A 178 6.89 0.06 3.81
C VAL A 178 7.02 0.83 5.13
N ARG A 179 7.42 0.11 6.21
CA ARG A 179 7.51 0.66 7.57
C ARG A 179 8.73 0.21 8.37
N PHE A 180 9.37 -0.90 7.98
CA PHE A 180 10.48 -1.51 8.70
C PHE A 180 11.71 -1.59 7.82
N GLU A 181 12.90 -1.52 8.45
CA GLU A 181 14.18 -1.61 7.73
C GLU A 181 14.32 -2.88 6.89
N ASN A 182 13.86 -4.03 7.41
CA ASN A 182 13.91 -5.29 6.69
C ASN A 182 13.04 -5.29 5.43
N GLU A 183 11.96 -4.49 5.41
CA GLU A 183 11.10 -4.28 4.23
C GLU A 183 11.82 -3.44 3.17
N VAL A 184 12.49 -2.35 3.58
CA VAL A 184 13.32 -1.53 2.69
C VAL A 184 14.43 -2.38 2.07
N LYS A 185 15.22 -3.07 2.91
CA LYS A 185 16.33 -3.92 2.46
C LYS A 185 15.87 -5.04 1.53
N ALA A 186 14.69 -5.61 1.78
CA ALA A 186 14.18 -6.66 0.90
C ALA A 186 13.85 -6.15 -0.50
N ILE A 187 13.26 -4.96 -0.63
CA ILE A 187 13.01 -4.33 -1.92
C ILE A 187 14.33 -4.01 -2.63
N GLN A 188 15.28 -3.41 -1.92
CA GLN A 188 16.60 -3.07 -2.46
C GLN A 188 17.40 -4.32 -2.90
N ASN A 189 17.34 -5.41 -2.15
CA ASN A 189 17.98 -6.68 -2.50
C ASN A 189 17.42 -7.33 -3.78
N GLU A 190 16.17 -7.01 -4.14
CA GLU A 190 15.56 -7.41 -5.41
C GLU A 190 15.86 -6.41 -6.55
N GLY A 191 16.75 -5.44 -6.33
CA GLY A 191 17.08 -4.41 -7.31
C GLY A 191 16.02 -3.32 -7.43
N GLY A 192 15.07 -3.25 -6.50
CA GLY A 192 14.04 -2.22 -6.43
C GLY A 192 14.51 -0.98 -5.68
N TYR A 193 13.67 0.06 -5.67
CA TYR A 193 13.91 1.35 -5.02
C TYR A 193 12.86 1.63 -3.95
N VAL A 194 13.24 2.37 -2.90
CA VAL A 194 12.33 2.82 -1.86
C VAL A 194 12.38 4.34 -1.73
N ILE A 195 11.22 4.97 -1.89
CA ILE A 195 11.02 6.41 -1.73
C ILE A 195 10.38 6.68 -0.37
N GLY A 196 11.08 7.43 0.47
CA GLY A 196 10.59 7.87 1.78
C GLY A 196 9.74 9.13 1.68
N LEU A 197 8.64 9.21 2.44
CA LEU A 197 7.76 10.36 2.57
C LEU A 197 7.77 10.86 4.01
N THR A 198 8.11 12.13 4.24
CA THR A 198 8.33 12.69 5.58
C THR A 198 7.05 13.09 6.30
N ARG A 199 5.94 13.34 5.57
CA ARG A 199 4.68 13.80 6.19
C ARG A 199 4.28 12.91 7.36
N SER A 200 4.05 13.53 8.50
CA SER A 200 3.43 12.91 9.67
C SER A 200 2.27 13.78 10.14
N PRO A 201 1.05 13.27 10.19
CA PRO A 201 -0.10 14.02 10.71
C PRO A 201 -0.05 14.14 12.24
N PHE A 202 0.87 13.44 12.89
CA PHE A 202 1.01 13.41 14.35
C PHE A 202 2.16 14.34 14.78
N LYS A 203 1.85 15.34 15.60
CA LYS A 203 2.86 16.27 16.18
C LYS A 203 3.84 15.58 17.13
N GLU A 204 3.44 14.44 17.70
CA GLU A 204 4.30 13.57 18.52
C GLU A 204 4.02 12.10 18.16
N PRO A 205 5.07 11.25 18.13
CA PRO A 205 4.86 9.82 17.92
C PRO A 205 4.06 9.28 19.11
N LYS A 206 2.85 8.80 18.84
CA LYS A 206 2.14 7.99 19.83
C LYS A 206 3.00 6.75 20.10
N LYS A 207 3.44 6.58 21.36
CA LYS A 207 4.26 5.45 21.81
C LYS A 207 3.54 4.09 21.84
N ASP A 208 2.55 3.91 21.00
CA ASP A 208 1.56 2.84 21.20
C ASP A 208 1.99 1.48 20.63
N HIS A 209 2.76 1.43 19.53
CA HIS A 209 3.20 0.16 18.93
C HIS A 209 4.41 0.36 18.02
N VAL A 210 5.30 -0.66 17.92
CA VAL A 210 6.53 -0.62 17.11
C VAL A 210 6.24 -0.28 15.64
N SER A 211 5.13 -0.78 15.07
CA SER A 211 4.74 -0.46 13.68
C SER A 211 4.37 1.00 13.43
N GLU A 212 4.17 1.80 14.48
CA GLU A 212 3.87 3.23 14.39
C GLU A 212 5.12 4.11 14.61
N THR A 213 6.17 3.58 15.25
CA THR A 213 7.43 4.28 15.52
C THR A 213 8.56 3.94 14.55
N ALA A 214 8.58 2.71 14.03
CA ALA A 214 9.60 2.22 13.10
C ALA A 214 9.71 3.01 11.77
N PRO A 215 8.63 3.61 11.21
CA PRO A 215 8.74 4.31 9.92
C PRO A 215 9.75 5.45 9.88
N ALA A 216 9.98 6.16 10.99
CA ALA A 216 10.97 7.23 11.05
C ALA A 216 12.41 6.70 10.82
N GLN A 217 12.72 5.51 11.31
CA GLN A 217 14.03 4.88 11.18
C GLN A 217 14.30 4.37 9.75
N CYS A 218 13.25 4.11 8.98
CA CYS A 218 13.39 3.63 7.61
C CYS A 218 13.80 4.73 6.63
N LEU A 219 13.54 6.00 6.94
CA LEU A 219 13.82 7.10 6.02
C LEU A 219 15.31 7.24 5.71
N ASP A 220 16.18 6.98 6.69
CA ASP A 220 17.63 7.11 6.55
C ASP A 220 18.25 6.10 5.57
N ILE A 221 17.56 5.00 5.29
CA ILE A 221 18.01 3.93 4.40
C ILE A 221 17.22 3.85 3.09
N CYS A 222 16.29 4.78 2.87
CA CYS A 222 15.59 4.91 1.58
C CYS A 222 16.55 5.41 0.50
N ASP A 223 16.32 5.02 -0.74
CA ASP A 223 17.11 5.45 -1.90
C ASP A 223 16.89 6.95 -2.18
N MET A 224 15.71 7.45 -1.86
CA MET A 224 15.36 8.87 -1.94
C MET A 224 14.34 9.23 -0.86
N VAL A 225 14.39 10.46 -0.38
CA VAL A 225 13.41 11.00 0.57
C VAL A 225 12.79 12.28 0.01
N ILE A 226 11.47 12.32 -0.01
CA ILE A 226 10.69 13.50 -0.41
C ILE A 226 10.11 14.14 0.85
N ASP A 227 10.46 15.39 1.11
CA ASP A 227 9.81 16.18 2.15
C ASP A 227 8.45 16.69 1.64
N ASN A 228 7.41 15.92 1.93
CA ASN A 228 6.06 16.23 1.52
C ASN A 228 5.19 16.80 2.65
N ALA A 229 5.78 17.25 3.76
CA ALA A 229 5.04 17.71 4.93
C ALA A 229 4.03 18.82 4.63
N SER A 230 4.42 19.76 3.75
CA SER A 230 3.60 20.91 3.35
C SER A 230 3.04 20.83 1.91
N LEU A 231 3.39 19.79 1.15
CA LEU A 231 2.99 19.70 -0.25
C LEU A 231 1.51 19.34 -0.41
N SER A 232 0.86 19.90 -1.40
CA SER A 232 -0.40 19.41 -1.93
C SER A 232 -0.22 18.07 -2.65
N ILE A 233 -1.31 17.39 -3.01
CA ILE A 233 -1.25 16.14 -3.78
C ILE A 233 -0.58 16.34 -5.15
N PRO A 234 -0.94 17.37 -5.95
CA PRO A 234 -0.24 17.62 -7.22
C PRO A 234 1.25 17.87 -7.06
N GLU A 235 1.67 18.67 -6.08
CA GLU A 235 3.08 18.95 -5.81
C GLU A 235 3.83 17.69 -5.36
N GLN A 236 3.23 16.86 -4.50
CA GLN A 236 3.81 15.56 -4.13
C GLN A 236 3.97 14.65 -5.36
N ASN A 237 2.96 14.59 -6.23
CA ASN A 237 2.99 13.76 -7.43
C ASN A 237 4.10 14.21 -8.39
N GLU A 238 4.31 15.53 -8.55
CA GLU A 238 5.42 16.06 -9.33
C GLU A 238 6.77 15.65 -8.76
N GLN A 239 6.96 15.73 -7.43
CA GLN A 239 8.19 15.27 -6.78
C GLN A 239 8.41 13.76 -6.94
N ILE A 240 7.36 12.95 -6.88
CA ILE A 240 7.42 11.51 -7.13
C ILE A 240 7.82 11.24 -8.58
N TYR A 241 7.24 11.94 -9.53
CA TYR A 241 7.59 11.85 -10.94
C TYR A 241 9.08 12.13 -11.17
N LEU A 242 9.58 13.24 -10.62
CA LEU A 242 11.00 13.63 -10.72
C LEU A 242 11.91 12.60 -10.04
N ALA A 243 11.52 12.07 -8.87
CA ALA A 243 12.25 11.04 -8.16
C ALA A 243 12.39 9.77 -9.00
N ILE A 244 11.31 9.27 -9.57
CA ILE A 244 11.30 8.08 -10.42
C ILE A 244 12.17 8.31 -11.67
N LYS A 245 12.06 9.47 -12.30
CA LYS A 245 12.89 9.84 -13.46
C LYS A 245 14.39 9.91 -13.12
N HIS A 246 14.74 10.39 -11.93
CA HIS A 246 16.12 10.49 -11.45
C HIS A 246 16.72 9.11 -11.14
N LEU A 247 15.96 8.17 -10.63
CA LEU A 247 16.41 6.79 -10.34
C LEU A 247 16.80 6.00 -11.61
N ASN A 248 16.63 6.59 -12.77
CA ASN A 248 17.28 6.38 -14.09
C ASN A 248 17.49 4.94 -14.58
N ASN A 249 16.60 4.02 -14.24
CA ASN A 249 16.56 2.73 -14.92
C ASN A 249 15.12 2.29 -15.24
N ILE A 250 14.19 3.23 -15.18
CA ILE A 250 12.82 2.97 -15.55
C ILE A 250 12.64 3.50 -16.96
N PRO A 251 12.61 2.64 -18.01
CA PRO A 251 12.32 3.10 -19.35
C PRO A 251 10.92 3.73 -19.30
N ASP A 252 10.81 5.00 -19.74
CA ASP A 252 9.60 5.75 -20.04
C ASP A 252 8.31 5.27 -19.34
N ILE A 253 8.37 5.12 -17.99
CA ILE A 253 7.20 4.71 -17.21
C ILE A 253 6.21 5.85 -17.08
N ILE A 254 6.69 7.09 -17.30
CA ILE A 254 5.88 8.29 -17.14
C ILE A 254 6.32 9.32 -18.20
N VAL A 255 5.63 9.41 -19.27
CA VAL A 255 5.64 10.54 -20.21
C VAL A 255 4.27 11.19 -20.21
#